data_5a27d0e1c9e9409fc5bd33162f46525a
#
_entry.id   5a27d0e1c9e9409fc5bd33162f46525a
#
_cell.length_a   1.000
_cell.length_b   1.000
_cell.length_c   1.000
_cell.angle_alpha   90.00
_cell.angle_beta   90.00
_cell.angle_gamma   90.00
#
_symmetry.space_group_name_H-M   'P 1'
#
loop_
_entity.id
_entity.type
_entity.pdbx_description
1 polymer ?
#
loop_
_entity_poly.entity_id
_entity_poly.type
_entity_poly.pdbx_seq_one_letter_code
_entity_poly.pdbx_strand_id
1 'polypeptide(L)'
;MNTDQKSSSAGLKRPIKTHHLVMLSLGGAIGTGLFVGSGEVIRQAGALGAILAYIFGGAVTYMVMMCLGELTAYLPASDSFSYYATRFIGPGTGYMIAWAYWLTWTLTLGVDFTAAGVISHEWLPSIPIWSWVLFFCLLILLFNLYSTRLFVESEFYLSLIKVLTVMAFIVLGLVVLTNLWPLFPDKPYPDKYLENFSSVALIPEGLLGILSTMLLVSFSFTGTELVAVAAGETVDPSKSVPQAIKATFWRLLVMFIGTISIIAFLFPRDILGLKTSEGVSTSPFILLFQQLNIPYTQEIIRIVIIIALLSSASAGLYGASRMLWAMSKEYH
;
A
#
# COMPACT_ATOMS: atom_id res chain seq x y z
N MET A 1 1.39 37.84 -18.92
CA MET A 1 1.60 36.42 -18.65
C MET A 1 1.53 36.14 -17.14
N ASN A 2 0.48 36.56 -16.45
CA ASN A 2 0.46 36.52 -14.95
C ASN A 2 -0.96 36.43 -14.34
N THR A 3 -1.95 35.93 -15.06
CA THR A 3 -3.35 35.85 -14.60
C THR A 3 -3.87 34.42 -14.38
N ASP A 4 -3.22 33.37 -14.91
CA ASP A 4 -3.74 31.99 -14.86
C ASP A 4 -3.22 31.15 -13.66
N GLN A 5 -2.29 31.68 -12.87
CA GLN A 5 -1.72 30.95 -11.72
C GLN A 5 -2.58 30.95 -10.45
N LYS A 6 -3.67 31.72 -10.40
CA LYS A 6 -4.49 31.88 -9.17
C LYS A 6 -5.74 31.01 -9.11
N SER A 7 -6.12 30.29 -10.15
CA SER A 7 -7.47 29.71 -10.22
C SER A 7 -7.62 28.28 -9.67
N SER A 8 -6.58 27.45 -9.62
CA SER A 8 -6.76 26.04 -9.22
C SER A 8 -6.62 25.77 -7.70
N SER A 9 -6.02 26.68 -6.93
CA SER A 9 -5.85 26.52 -5.47
C SER A 9 -6.75 27.41 -4.62
N ALA A 10 -7.62 28.20 -5.24
CA ALA A 10 -8.50 29.14 -4.53
C ALA A 10 -9.62 28.39 -3.80
N GLY A 11 -9.39 28.03 -2.55
CA GLY A 11 -10.40 27.45 -1.65
C GLY A 11 -9.93 26.32 -0.74
N LEU A 12 -8.77 25.67 -1.02
CA LEU A 12 -8.27 24.62 -0.15
C LEU A 12 -7.43 25.19 1.00
N LYS A 13 -7.71 24.74 2.23
CA LYS A 13 -6.84 25.01 3.39
C LYS A 13 -5.55 24.23 3.22
N ARG A 14 -4.42 24.78 3.65
CA ARG A 14 -3.08 24.15 3.55
C ARG A 14 -2.58 23.66 4.91
N PRO A 15 -3.18 22.62 5.52
CA PRO A 15 -2.77 22.10 6.82
C PRO A 15 -1.61 21.09 6.72
N ILE A 16 -1.27 20.59 5.51
CA ILE A 16 -0.39 19.44 5.31
C ILE A 16 1.08 19.87 5.31
N LYS A 17 1.87 19.28 6.21
CA LYS A 17 3.33 19.44 6.30
C LYS A 17 4.04 18.25 5.64
N THR A 18 5.35 18.37 5.35
CA THR A 18 6.16 17.31 4.69
C THR A 18 6.05 15.95 5.38
N HIS A 19 6.10 15.88 6.70
CA HIS A 19 5.98 14.62 7.43
C HIS A 19 4.60 13.98 7.31
N HIS A 20 3.54 14.79 7.21
CA HIS A 20 2.19 14.28 6.93
C HIS A 20 2.10 13.69 5.53
N LEU A 21 2.72 14.33 4.50
CA LEU A 21 2.78 13.79 3.14
C LEU A 21 3.47 12.42 3.09
N VAL A 22 4.61 12.30 3.79
CA VAL A 22 5.35 11.04 3.86
C VAL A 22 4.48 9.95 4.50
N MET A 23 3.81 10.24 5.62
CA MET A 23 2.98 9.25 6.30
C MET A 23 1.70 8.92 5.53
N LEU A 24 1.07 9.90 4.87
CA LEU A 24 -0.08 9.68 3.99
C LEU A 24 0.26 8.72 2.85
N SER A 25 1.40 8.92 2.21
CA SER A 25 1.86 8.07 1.12
C SER A 25 2.29 6.67 1.61
N LEU A 26 3.00 6.57 2.74
CA LEU A 26 3.31 5.28 3.35
C LEU A 26 2.03 4.53 3.76
N GLY A 27 1.07 5.26 4.35
CA GLY A 27 -0.22 4.73 4.74
C GLY A 27 -1.04 4.20 3.57
N GLY A 28 -1.10 4.95 2.47
CA GLY A 28 -1.77 4.50 1.24
C GLY A 28 -1.11 3.28 0.62
N ALA A 29 0.24 3.24 0.57
CA ALA A 29 0.97 2.15 -0.07
C ALA A 29 1.06 0.86 0.76
N ILE A 30 1.11 0.96 2.10
CA ILE A 30 1.15 -0.22 2.98
C ILE A 30 -0.29 -0.68 3.27
N GLY A 31 -0.84 -1.48 2.39
CA GLY A 31 -2.21 -2.00 2.43
C GLY A 31 -2.30 -3.46 1.99
N THR A 32 -3.38 -3.83 1.33
CA THR A 32 -3.68 -5.20 0.87
C THR A 32 -2.57 -5.76 -0.01
N GLY A 33 -1.92 -4.95 -0.85
CA GLY A 33 -0.83 -5.40 -1.73
C GLY A 33 0.31 -6.06 -0.96
N LEU A 34 0.74 -5.47 0.18
CA LEU A 34 1.80 -6.04 1.01
C LEU A 34 1.28 -7.12 1.97
N PHE A 35 0.21 -6.82 2.73
CA PHE A 35 -0.24 -7.72 3.80
C PHE A 35 -0.90 -9.01 3.28
N VAL A 36 -1.51 -8.97 2.11
CA VAL A 36 -2.27 -10.11 1.54
C VAL A 36 -1.65 -10.56 0.21
N GLY A 37 -1.36 -9.62 -0.69
CA GLY A 37 -0.90 -9.92 -2.05
C GLY A 37 0.52 -10.47 -2.14
N SER A 38 1.38 -10.20 -1.14
CA SER A 38 2.80 -10.60 -1.16
C SER A 38 3.00 -12.11 -1.27
N GLY A 39 2.15 -12.90 -0.61
CA GLY A 39 2.20 -14.37 -0.70
C GLY A 39 1.91 -14.88 -2.11
N GLU A 40 0.94 -14.30 -2.80
CA GLU A 40 0.57 -14.67 -4.16
C GLU A 40 1.69 -14.33 -5.17
N VAL A 41 2.37 -13.19 -4.99
CA VAL A 41 3.52 -12.82 -5.83
C VAL A 41 4.63 -13.88 -5.71
N ILE A 42 4.97 -14.32 -4.50
CA ILE A 42 5.98 -15.35 -4.28
C ILE A 42 5.51 -16.70 -4.85
N ARG A 43 4.23 -17.04 -4.69
CA ARG A 43 3.67 -18.27 -5.22
C ARG A 43 3.77 -18.35 -6.75
N GLN A 44 3.55 -17.25 -7.46
CA GLN A 44 3.61 -17.18 -8.92
C GLN A 44 5.05 -17.03 -9.44
N ALA A 45 5.78 -16.02 -8.96
CA ALA A 45 7.10 -15.70 -9.48
C ALA A 45 8.23 -16.55 -8.87
N GLY A 46 7.99 -17.26 -7.77
CA GLY A 46 9.02 -17.89 -6.96
C GLY A 46 9.75 -16.89 -6.04
N ALA A 47 10.61 -17.40 -5.17
CA ALA A 47 11.30 -16.60 -4.16
C ALA A 47 12.16 -15.48 -4.78
N LEU A 48 13.07 -15.83 -5.67
CA LEU A 48 13.94 -14.85 -6.34
C LEU A 48 13.16 -14.00 -7.34
N GLY A 49 12.21 -14.61 -8.08
CA GLY A 49 11.37 -13.92 -9.03
C GLY A 49 10.55 -12.79 -8.38
N ALA A 50 10.00 -13.02 -7.19
CA ALA A 50 9.26 -12.02 -6.43
C ALA A 50 10.17 -10.85 -6.00
N ILE A 51 11.37 -11.13 -5.47
CA ILE A 51 12.33 -10.09 -5.09
C ILE A 51 12.69 -9.23 -6.31
N LEU A 52 13.00 -9.86 -7.45
CA LEU A 52 13.31 -9.15 -8.69
C LEU A 52 12.11 -8.33 -9.19
N ALA A 53 10.89 -8.86 -9.10
CA ALA A 53 9.68 -8.13 -9.48
C ALA A 53 9.47 -6.86 -8.63
N TYR A 54 9.69 -6.94 -7.31
CA TYR A 54 9.60 -5.76 -6.43
C TYR A 54 10.73 -4.75 -6.66
N ILE A 55 11.96 -5.22 -6.95
CA ILE A 55 13.07 -4.31 -7.33
C ILE A 55 12.75 -3.59 -8.63
N PHE A 56 12.33 -4.33 -9.66
CA PHE A 56 12.01 -3.76 -10.97
C PHE A 56 10.79 -2.83 -10.90
N GLY A 57 9.68 -3.30 -10.30
CA GLY A 57 8.46 -2.50 -10.12
C GLY A 57 8.71 -1.25 -9.27
N GLY A 58 9.53 -1.37 -8.22
CA GLY A 58 9.99 -0.25 -7.42
C GLY A 58 10.80 0.76 -8.24
N ALA A 59 11.73 0.29 -9.08
CA ALA A 59 12.53 1.18 -9.93
C ALA A 59 11.65 1.95 -10.94
N VAL A 60 10.68 1.28 -11.58
CA VAL A 60 9.72 1.93 -12.49
C VAL A 60 8.88 2.96 -11.73
N THR A 61 8.33 2.59 -10.58
CA THR A 61 7.55 3.51 -9.73
C THR A 61 8.38 4.72 -9.32
N TYR A 62 9.66 4.51 -8.95
CA TYR A 62 10.55 5.62 -8.59
C TYR A 62 10.77 6.60 -9.72
N MET A 63 11.03 6.11 -10.93
CA MET A 63 11.20 6.98 -12.10
C MET A 63 9.95 7.82 -12.36
N VAL A 64 8.77 7.18 -12.33
CA VAL A 64 7.48 7.89 -12.50
C VAL A 64 7.28 8.94 -11.41
N MET A 65 7.53 8.57 -10.15
CA MET A 65 7.37 9.47 -9.01
C MET A 65 8.36 10.63 -9.03
N MET A 66 9.59 10.44 -9.51
CA MET A 66 10.56 11.52 -9.70
C MET A 66 10.09 12.51 -10.76
N CYS A 67 9.62 12.04 -11.91
CA CYS A 67 9.03 12.91 -12.94
C CYS A 67 7.83 13.69 -12.39
N LEU A 68 6.94 13.01 -11.65
CA LEU A 68 5.78 13.63 -11.01
C LEU A 68 6.20 14.69 -9.99
N GLY A 69 7.24 14.41 -9.20
CA GLY A 69 7.80 15.34 -8.22
C GLY A 69 8.37 16.61 -8.85
N GLU A 70 9.07 16.50 -9.98
CA GLU A 70 9.58 17.64 -10.75
C GLU A 70 8.46 18.49 -11.33
N LEU A 71 7.45 17.85 -11.93
CA LEU A 71 6.26 18.53 -12.45
C LEU A 71 5.51 19.27 -11.33
N THR A 72 5.32 18.62 -10.18
CA THR A 72 4.61 19.23 -9.03
C THR A 72 5.41 20.38 -8.40
N ALA A 73 6.74 20.29 -8.39
CA ALA A 73 7.59 21.38 -7.92
C ALA A 73 7.51 22.61 -8.83
N TYR A 74 7.41 22.39 -10.14
CA TYR A 74 7.32 23.46 -11.14
C TYR A 74 5.91 24.07 -11.27
N LEU A 75 4.88 23.22 -11.26
CA LEU A 75 3.47 23.58 -11.40
C LEU A 75 2.62 22.89 -10.33
N PRO A 76 2.59 23.39 -9.09
CA PRO A 76 1.76 22.78 -8.04
C PRO A 76 0.27 22.84 -8.40
N ALA A 77 -0.35 21.66 -8.55
CA ALA A 77 -1.77 21.53 -8.85
C ALA A 77 -2.40 20.50 -7.91
N SER A 78 -3.67 20.66 -7.57
CA SER A 78 -4.40 19.77 -6.64
C SER A 78 -4.83 18.45 -7.29
N ASP A 79 -4.95 18.42 -8.59
CA ASP A 79 -5.29 17.28 -9.44
C ASP A 79 -4.06 16.66 -10.13
N SER A 80 -2.88 17.25 -9.84
CA SER A 80 -1.55 16.70 -10.14
C SER A 80 -1.44 16.10 -11.56
N PHE A 81 -1.38 14.78 -11.67
CA PHE A 81 -1.09 14.09 -12.93
C PHE A 81 -2.18 14.23 -13.99
N SER A 82 -3.47 14.36 -13.65
CA SER A 82 -4.52 14.63 -14.63
C SER A 82 -4.39 16.03 -15.22
N TYR A 83 -4.07 17.03 -14.38
CA TYR A 83 -3.79 18.39 -14.83
C TYR A 83 -2.58 18.44 -15.79
N TYR A 84 -1.49 17.72 -15.45
CA TYR A 84 -0.31 17.70 -16.34
C TYR A 84 -0.62 17.02 -17.67
N ALA A 85 -1.39 15.92 -17.65
CA ALA A 85 -1.83 15.25 -18.86
C ALA A 85 -2.73 16.14 -19.72
N THR A 86 -3.69 16.83 -19.11
CA THR A 86 -4.54 17.83 -19.81
C THR A 86 -3.69 18.91 -20.46
N ARG A 87 -2.74 19.47 -19.72
CA ARG A 87 -1.94 20.62 -20.16
C ARG A 87 -0.90 20.29 -21.22
N PHE A 88 -0.22 19.15 -21.10
CA PHE A 88 0.92 18.80 -21.96
C PHE A 88 0.58 17.82 -23.11
N ILE A 89 -0.51 17.06 -22.97
CA ILE A 89 -0.92 16.08 -23.99
C ILE A 89 -2.26 16.48 -24.60
N GLY A 90 -3.27 16.78 -23.75
CA GLY A 90 -4.58 17.21 -24.19
C GLY A 90 -5.70 16.85 -23.20
N PRO A 91 -6.87 17.53 -23.32
CA PRO A 91 -7.96 17.40 -22.34
C PRO A 91 -8.55 15.99 -22.29
N GLY A 92 -8.65 15.29 -23.41
CA GLY A 92 -9.13 13.90 -23.43
C GLY A 92 -8.26 12.94 -22.66
N THR A 93 -6.92 13.10 -22.71
CA THR A 93 -5.98 12.28 -21.96
C THR A 93 -6.07 12.55 -20.45
N GLY A 94 -6.16 13.83 -20.05
CA GLY A 94 -6.35 14.20 -18.65
C GLY A 94 -7.64 13.63 -18.07
N TYR A 95 -8.75 13.74 -18.81
CA TYR A 95 -10.04 13.17 -18.42
C TYR A 95 -9.98 11.65 -18.24
N MET A 96 -9.37 10.94 -19.19
CA MET A 96 -9.20 9.49 -19.13
C MET A 96 -8.37 9.08 -17.90
N ILE A 97 -7.26 9.76 -17.63
CA ILE A 97 -6.39 9.48 -16.47
C ILE A 97 -7.13 9.72 -15.16
N ALA A 98 -7.90 10.81 -15.06
CA ALA A 98 -8.66 11.13 -13.86
C ALA A 98 -9.70 10.04 -13.54
N TRP A 99 -10.45 9.57 -14.54
CA TRP A 99 -11.39 8.46 -14.38
C TRP A 99 -10.72 7.14 -14.06
N ALA A 100 -9.60 6.82 -14.72
CA ALA A 100 -8.83 5.61 -14.43
C ALA A 100 -8.32 5.61 -12.98
N TYR A 101 -7.83 6.74 -12.49
CA TYR A 101 -7.39 6.88 -11.09
C TYR A 101 -8.54 6.72 -10.10
N TRP A 102 -9.66 7.41 -10.34
CA TRP A 102 -10.84 7.26 -9.50
C TRP A 102 -11.33 5.82 -9.45
N LEU A 103 -11.39 5.13 -10.61
CA LEU A 103 -11.80 3.73 -10.71
C LEU A 103 -10.84 2.81 -9.95
N THR A 104 -9.53 3.03 -10.11
CA THR A 104 -8.50 2.26 -9.41
C THR A 104 -8.72 2.31 -7.90
N TRP A 105 -8.88 3.50 -7.33
CA TRP A 105 -9.12 3.63 -5.89
C TRP A 105 -10.47 3.09 -5.45
N THR A 106 -11.51 3.26 -6.24
CA THR A 106 -12.84 2.70 -5.93
C THR A 106 -12.80 1.17 -5.86
N LEU A 107 -12.10 0.52 -6.79
CA LEU A 107 -11.90 -0.93 -6.76
C LEU A 107 -11.01 -1.35 -5.58
N THR A 108 -9.95 -0.61 -5.30
CA THR A 108 -9.06 -0.86 -4.15
C THR A 108 -9.82 -0.78 -2.83
N LEU A 109 -10.72 0.19 -2.65
CA LEU A 109 -11.60 0.29 -1.49
C LEU A 109 -12.44 -1.00 -1.31
N GLY A 110 -13.01 -1.51 -2.40
CA GLY A 110 -13.76 -2.77 -2.36
C GLY A 110 -12.91 -3.96 -1.92
N VAL A 111 -11.66 -4.04 -2.40
CA VAL A 111 -10.69 -5.08 -2.02
C VAL A 111 -10.31 -4.94 -0.54
N ASP A 112 -9.96 -3.73 -0.07
CA ASP A 112 -9.56 -3.47 1.31
C ASP A 112 -10.69 -3.81 2.30
N PHE A 113 -11.93 -3.37 2.03
CA PHE A 113 -13.08 -3.66 2.88
C PHE A 113 -13.44 -5.15 2.88
N THR A 114 -13.33 -5.83 1.73
CA THR A 114 -13.59 -7.27 1.64
C THR A 114 -12.54 -8.04 2.44
N ALA A 115 -11.26 -7.73 2.29
CA ALA A 115 -10.19 -8.37 3.03
C ALA A 115 -10.34 -8.15 4.56
N ALA A 116 -10.64 -6.92 4.99
CA ALA A 116 -10.93 -6.62 6.40
C ALA A 116 -12.16 -7.40 6.90
N GLY A 117 -13.21 -7.51 6.08
CA GLY A 117 -14.43 -8.26 6.39
C GLY A 117 -14.17 -9.75 6.58
N VAL A 118 -13.37 -10.36 5.70
CA VAL A 118 -12.98 -11.78 5.80
C VAL A 118 -12.20 -12.05 7.07
N ILE A 119 -11.18 -11.22 7.37
CA ILE A 119 -10.38 -11.37 8.61
C ILE A 119 -11.28 -11.21 9.85
N SER A 120 -12.25 -10.29 9.83
CA SER A 120 -13.19 -10.09 10.94
C SER A 120 -14.18 -11.24 11.10
N HIS A 121 -14.62 -11.86 9.99
CA HIS A 121 -15.50 -13.02 9.98
C HIS A 121 -14.83 -14.24 10.64
N GLU A 122 -13.53 -14.41 10.55
CA GLU A 122 -12.80 -15.47 11.26
C GLU A 122 -12.94 -15.37 12.78
N TRP A 123 -13.15 -14.18 13.35
CA TRP A 123 -13.41 -13.99 14.78
C TRP A 123 -14.86 -14.23 15.19
N LEU A 124 -15.80 -13.78 14.35
CA LEU A 124 -17.23 -13.86 14.60
C LEU A 124 -17.95 -14.48 13.39
N PRO A 125 -17.85 -15.81 13.21
CA PRO A 125 -18.43 -16.51 12.07
C PRO A 125 -19.95 -16.39 11.95
N SER A 126 -20.63 -16.03 13.04
CA SER A 126 -22.08 -15.77 13.05
C SER A 126 -22.48 -14.52 12.27
N ILE A 127 -21.55 -13.58 12.05
CA ILE A 127 -21.79 -12.33 11.33
C ILE A 127 -21.33 -12.52 9.88
N PRO A 128 -22.20 -12.36 8.87
CA PRO A 128 -21.82 -12.55 7.48
C PRO A 128 -20.85 -11.45 7.01
N ILE A 129 -19.96 -11.79 6.06
CA ILE A 129 -18.89 -10.90 5.58
C ILE A 129 -19.42 -9.57 5.06
N TRP A 130 -20.55 -9.58 4.32
CA TRP A 130 -21.12 -8.34 3.79
C TRP A 130 -21.49 -7.31 4.88
N SER A 131 -21.86 -7.78 6.09
CA SER A 131 -22.16 -6.88 7.22
C SER A 131 -20.90 -6.18 7.72
N TRP A 132 -19.77 -6.90 7.77
CA TRP A 132 -18.48 -6.31 8.09
C TRP A 132 -18.03 -5.29 7.03
N VAL A 133 -18.18 -5.65 5.75
CA VAL A 133 -17.87 -4.75 4.62
C VAL A 133 -18.69 -3.46 4.72
N LEU A 134 -20.01 -3.59 4.95
CA LEU A 134 -20.90 -2.43 5.11
C LEU A 134 -20.51 -1.58 6.33
N PHE A 135 -20.22 -2.23 7.46
CA PHE A 135 -19.79 -1.55 8.68
C PHE A 135 -18.50 -0.74 8.45
N PHE A 136 -17.47 -1.34 7.83
CA PHE A 136 -16.21 -0.66 7.56
C PHE A 136 -16.38 0.47 6.51
N CYS A 137 -17.20 0.25 5.49
CA CYS A 137 -17.52 1.28 4.51
C CYS A 137 -18.15 2.51 5.18
N LEU A 138 -19.16 2.30 6.02
CA LEU A 138 -19.81 3.39 6.75
C LEU A 138 -18.86 4.07 7.75
N LEU A 139 -18.05 3.30 8.46
CA LEU A 139 -17.06 3.81 9.40
C LEU A 139 -16.08 4.76 8.71
N ILE A 140 -15.48 4.33 7.60
CA ILE A 140 -14.51 5.13 6.86
C ILE A 140 -15.17 6.34 6.18
N LEU A 141 -16.38 6.19 5.65
CA LEU A 141 -17.14 7.31 5.10
C LEU A 141 -17.38 8.39 6.16
N LEU A 142 -17.92 8.02 7.32
CA LEU A 142 -18.18 8.95 8.41
C LEU A 142 -16.89 9.63 8.89
N PHE A 143 -15.82 8.87 9.00
CA PHE A 143 -14.52 9.40 9.41
C PHE A 143 -13.98 10.45 8.43
N ASN A 144 -14.07 10.20 7.12
CA ASN A 144 -13.61 11.12 6.08
C ASN A 144 -14.51 12.38 5.93
N LEU A 145 -15.78 12.30 6.31
CA LEU A 145 -16.69 13.45 6.27
C LEU A 145 -16.39 14.49 7.35
N TYR A 146 -15.72 14.12 8.43
CA TYR A 146 -15.62 14.97 9.63
C TYR A 146 -14.66 16.15 9.45
N SER A 147 -13.40 15.93 9.05
CA SER A 147 -12.42 17.00 8.84
C SER A 147 -11.12 16.48 8.18
N THR A 148 -10.64 17.20 7.18
CA THR A 148 -9.33 16.92 6.54
C THR A 148 -8.16 16.95 7.54
N ARG A 149 -8.22 17.85 8.53
CA ARG A 149 -7.17 17.94 9.55
C ARG A 149 -7.15 16.71 10.45
N LEU A 150 -8.30 16.26 10.93
CA LEU A 150 -8.40 15.04 11.74
C LEU A 150 -8.01 13.81 10.93
N PHE A 151 -8.41 13.74 9.66
CA PHE A 151 -7.98 12.70 8.74
C PHE A 151 -6.45 12.63 8.65
N VAL A 152 -5.76 13.74 8.36
CA VAL A 152 -4.29 13.77 8.20
C VAL A 152 -3.56 13.41 9.50
N GLU A 153 -4.04 13.90 10.65
CA GLU A 153 -3.46 13.60 11.96
C GLU A 153 -3.65 12.12 12.33
N SER A 154 -4.84 11.56 12.12
CA SER A 154 -5.10 10.13 12.40
C SER A 154 -4.36 9.22 11.42
N GLU A 155 -4.31 9.56 10.12
CA GLU A 155 -3.57 8.80 9.13
C GLU A 155 -2.07 8.75 9.45
N PHE A 156 -1.52 9.80 10.05
CA PHE A 156 -0.16 9.80 10.56
C PHE A 156 0.07 8.69 11.59
N TYR A 157 -0.79 8.55 12.60
CA TYR A 157 -0.66 7.51 13.63
C TYR A 157 -0.95 6.11 13.08
N LEU A 158 -1.96 5.97 12.23
CA LEU A 158 -2.29 4.70 11.60
C LEU A 158 -1.16 4.21 10.70
N SER A 159 -0.56 5.11 9.92
CA SER A 159 0.63 4.80 9.11
C SER A 159 1.84 4.44 9.95
N LEU A 160 2.03 5.08 11.10
CA LEU A 160 3.10 4.74 12.04
C LEU A 160 2.94 3.30 12.55
N ILE A 161 1.72 2.89 12.93
CA ILE A 161 1.43 1.51 13.33
C ILE A 161 1.81 0.52 12.22
N LYS A 162 1.43 0.80 10.97
CA LYS A 162 1.80 -0.03 9.81
C LYS A 162 3.31 -0.18 9.65
N VAL A 163 4.03 0.93 9.66
CA VAL A 163 5.49 0.95 9.52
C VAL A 163 6.14 0.14 10.64
N LEU A 164 5.72 0.36 11.90
CA LEU A 164 6.24 -0.40 13.04
C LEU A 164 5.94 -1.90 12.93
N THR A 165 4.75 -2.27 12.43
CA THR A 165 4.38 -3.67 12.22
C THR A 165 5.24 -4.34 11.16
N VAL A 166 5.46 -3.68 10.02
CA VAL A 166 6.33 -4.21 8.96
C VAL A 166 7.78 -4.32 9.43
N MET A 167 8.27 -3.33 10.16
CA MET A 167 9.62 -3.37 10.75
C MET A 167 9.75 -4.49 11.79
N ALA A 168 8.75 -4.65 12.66
CA ALA A 168 8.71 -5.76 13.63
C ALA A 168 8.70 -7.12 12.92
N PHE A 169 7.92 -7.26 11.84
CA PHE A 169 7.90 -8.47 11.01
C PHE A 169 9.28 -8.79 10.44
N ILE A 170 9.97 -7.80 9.86
CA ILE A 170 11.31 -7.98 9.29
C ILE A 170 12.30 -8.39 10.39
N VAL A 171 12.31 -7.69 11.53
CA VAL A 171 13.21 -7.99 12.65
C VAL A 171 12.96 -9.39 13.21
N LEU A 172 11.70 -9.74 13.48
CA LEU A 172 11.33 -11.07 13.99
C LEU A 172 11.69 -12.16 12.95
N GLY A 173 11.41 -11.93 11.69
CA GLY A 173 11.80 -12.86 10.63
C GLY A 173 13.31 -13.07 10.56
N LEU A 174 14.12 -12.03 10.68
CA LEU A 174 15.58 -12.12 10.74
C LEU A 174 16.04 -12.90 11.99
N VAL A 175 15.42 -12.65 13.14
CA VAL A 175 15.71 -13.39 14.37
C VAL A 175 15.43 -14.89 14.21
N VAL A 176 14.32 -15.24 13.57
CA VAL A 176 13.98 -16.65 13.25
C VAL A 176 14.98 -17.25 12.30
N LEU A 177 15.33 -16.56 11.18
CA LEU A 177 16.29 -17.05 10.19
C LEU A 177 17.70 -17.25 10.74
N THR A 178 18.15 -16.38 11.65
CA THR A 178 19.52 -16.44 12.21
C THR A 178 19.65 -17.36 13.39
N ASN A 179 18.60 -18.12 13.78
CA ASN A 179 18.59 -18.98 14.95
C ASN A 179 18.94 -18.27 16.27
N LEU A 180 18.86 -16.95 16.34
CA LEU A 180 19.12 -16.17 17.55
C LEU A 180 17.99 -16.24 18.60
N TRP A 181 16.94 -17.01 18.32
CA TRP A 181 15.80 -17.14 19.21
C TRP A 181 15.81 -18.46 19.99
N PRO A 182 16.38 -18.50 21.19
CA PRO A 182 16.38 -19.71 22.04
C PRO A 182 15.00 -20.04 22.63
N LEU A 183 14.00 -19.14 22.44
CA LEU A 183 12.67 -19.23 23.02
C LEU A 183 11.68 -20.10 22.24
N PHE A 184 12.07 -20.64 21.07
CA PHE A 184 11.21 -21.53 20.27
C PHE A 184 11.77 -22.95 20.28
N PRO A 185 11.36 -23.81 21.27
CA PRO A 185 11.86 -25.17 21.39
C PRO A 185 11.43 -26.07 20.22
N ASP A 186 10.28 -25.82 19.64
CA ASP A 186 9.74 -26.61 18.53
C ASP A 186 9.82 -25.79 17.21
N LYS A 187 11.00 -25.80 16.60
CA LYS A 187 11.19 -25.23 15.28
C LYS A 187 10.51 -26.12 14.24
N PRO A 188 9.45 -25.68 13.56
CA PRO A 188 8.82 -26.54 12.56
C PRO A 188 9.75 -26.84 11.37
N TYR A 189 10.78 -26.00 11.08
CA TYR A 189 11.66 -26.17 9.93
C TYR A 189 13.08 -25.58 10.13
N PRO A 190 13.92 -26.06 11.08
CA PRO A 190 15.23 -25.47 11.33
C PRO A 190 16.22 -25.58 10.16
N ASP A 191 16.07 -26.59 9.32
CA ASP A 191 17.04 -26.88 8.24
C ASP A 191 16.52 -26.54 6.83
N LYS A 192 15.26 -26.08 6.71
CA LYS A 192 14.58 -25.91 5.41
C LYS A 192 14.49 -24.47 4.89
N TYR A 193 14.91 -23.48 5.64
CA TYR A 193 14.82 -22.07 5.17
C TYR A 193 15.66 -21.81 3.91
N LEU A 194 16.85 -22.40 3.84
CA LEU A 194 17.70 -22.36 2.64
C LEU A 194 17.12 -23.21 1.50
N GLU A 195 16.44 -24.33 1.82
CA GLU A 195 15.78 -25.16 0.81
C GLU A 195 14.63 -24.40 0.14
N ASN A 196 13.86 -23.60 0.86
CA ASN A 196 12.82 -22.76 0.28
C ASN A 196 13.36 -21.78 -0.77
N PHE A 197 14.61 -21.31 -0.57
CA PHE A 197 15.28 -20.42 -1.51
C PHE A 197 16.12 -21.14 -2.55
N SER A 198 16.69 -22.31 -2.24
CA SER A 198 17.62 -23.07 -3.12
C SER A 198 16.96 -24.15 -3.97
N SER A 199 15.71 -24.51 -3.70
CA SER A 199 14.98 -25.50 -4.48
C SER A 199 14.68 -25.04 -5.91
N VAL A 200 14.38 -25.98 -6.80
CA VAL A 200 14.09 -25.84 -8.25
C VAL A 200 13.14 -24.68 -8.62
N ALA A 201 12.53 -24.04 -7.65
CA ALA A 201 11.49 -23.05 -7.77
C ALA A 201 11.92 -21.58 -7.53
N LEU A 202 13.22 -21.23 -7.68
CA LEU A 202 13.66 -19.83 -7.55
C LEU A 202 12.92 -18.88 -8.51
N ILE A 203 12.76 -19.31 -9.76
CA ILE A 203 11.99 -18.63 -10.81
C ILE A 203 11.29 -19.72 -11.65
N PRO A 204 10.19 -20.32 -11.15
CA PRO A 204 9.60 -21.53 -11.71
C PRO A 204 9.07 -21.35 -13.15
N GLU A 205 8.57 -20.19 -13.47
CA GLU A 205 8.03 -19.84 -14.79
C GLU A 205 8.94 -18.87 -15.56
N GLY A 206 10.20 -18.73 -15.13
CA GLY A 206 11.15 -17.83 -15.76
C GLY A 206 10.68 -16.38 -15.78
N LEU A 207 10.99 -15.67 -16.86
CA LEU A 207 10.63 -14.27 -17.03
C LEU A 207 9.09 -14.06 -17.08
N LEU A 208 8.33 -15.03 -17.59
CA LEU A 208 6.86 -14.94 -17.65
C LEU A 208 6.25 -14.90 -16.24
N GLY A 209 6.77 -15.68 -15.30
CA GLY A 209 6.33 -15.63 -13.90
C GLY A 209 6.58 -14.27 -13.26
N ILE A 210 7.70 -13.62 -13.55
CA ILE A 210 7.99 -12.26 -13.08
C ILE A 210 7.01 -11.27 -13.71
N LEU A 211 6.84 -11.32 -15.03
CA LEU A 211 5.98 -10.37 -15.76
C LEU A 211 4.51 -10.51 -15.35
N SER A 212 4.01 -11.74 -15.13
CA SER A 212 2.63 -11.98 -14.70
C SER A 212 2.32 -11.36 -13.33
N THR A 213 3.32 -11.26 -12.44
CA THR A 213 3.16 -10.66 -11.12
C THR A 213 3.33 -9.15 -11.11
N MET A 214 3.77 -8.51 -12.20
CA MET A 214 4.00 -7.06 -12.25
C MET A 214 2.74 -6.23 -11.94
N LEU A 215 1.55 -6.74 -12.27
CA LEU A 215 0.29 -6.07 -11.92
C LEU A 215 0.10 -6.03 -10.38
N LEU A 216 0.32 -7.16 -9.70
CA LEU A 216 0.22 -7.24 -8.23
C LEU A 216 1.29 -6.40 -7.55
N VAL A 217 2.51 -6.40 -8.10
CA VAL A 217 3.61 -5.58 -7.59
C VAL A 217 3.29 -4.09 -7.79
N SER A 218 2.80 -3.68 -8.96
CA SER A 218 2.38 -2.31 -9.21
C SER A 218 1.27 -1.87 -8.27
N PHE A 219 0.30 -2.75 -8.01
CA PHE A 219 -0.76 -2.54 -7.02
C PHE A 219 -0.19 -2.30 -5.61
N SER A 220 0.87 -3.03 -5.21
CA SER A 220 1.53 -2.83 -3.91
C SER A 220 2.16 -1.43 -3.77
N PHE A 221 2.53 -0.77 -4.87
CA PHE A 221 3.07 0.60 -4.85
C PHE A 221 1.99 1.70 -5.02
N THR A 222 0.71 1.34 -5.23
CA THR A 222 -0.40 2.29 -5.27
C THR A 222 -0.50 3.02 -3.94
N GLY A 223 -0.73 4.33 -3.98
CA GLY A 223 -0.73 5.21 -2.79
C GLY A 223 0.52 6.08 -2.68
N THR A 224 1.63 5.72 -3.34
CA THR A 224 2.84 6.57 -3.37
C THR A 224 2.57 7.93 -4.03
N GLU A 225 1.67 7.99 -5.00
CA GLU A 225 1.25 9.18 -5.73
C GLU A 225 0.38 10.15 -4.91
N LEU A 226 -0.16 9.72 -3.76
CA LEU A 226 -0.95 10.58 -2.86
C LEU A 226 -0.17 11.81 -2.39
N VAL A 227 1.17 11.73 -2.35
CA VAL A 227 2.03 12.90 -2.10
C VAL A 227 1.73 14.03 -3.09
N ALA A 228 1.57 13.69 -4.37
CA ALA A 228 1.34 14.68 -5.42
C ALA A 228 -0.12 15.14 -5.45
N VAL A 229 -1.09 14.25 -5.18
CA VAL A 229 -2.52 14.60 -5.06
C VAL A 229 -2.74 15.58 -3.89
N ALA A 230 -2.04 15.39 -2.78
CA ALA A 230 -2.13 16.28 -1.62
C ALA A 230 -1.33 17.60 -1.77
N ALA A 231 -0.63 17.80 -2.88
CA ALA A 231 0.20 18.99 -3.10
C ALA A 231 -0.59 20.30 -2.99
N GLY A 232 -1.84 20.33 -3.47
CA GLY A 232 -2.71 21.52 -3.39
C GLY A 232 -3.05 21.95 -1.96
N GLU A 233 -2.98 21.04 -0.98
CA GLU A 233 -3.25 21.27 0.45
C GLU A 233 -1.95 21.38 1.27
N THR A 234 -0.78 21.42 0.62
CA THR A 234 0.54 21.47 1.28
C THR A 234 1.03 22.90 1.46
N VAL A 235 1.72 23.15 2.58
CA VAL A 235 2.21 24.50 2.94
C VAL A 235 3.21 25.04 1.91
N ASP A 236 4.18 24.23 1.49
CA ASP A 236 5.20 24.58 0.47
C ASP A 236 5.37 23.37 -0.47
N PRO A 237 4.48 23.20 -1.47
CA PRO A 237 4.49 22.00 -2.31
C PRO A 237 5.75 21.86 -3.14
N SER A 238 6.37 22.98 -3.58
CA SER A 238 7.57 22.95 -4.43
C SER A 238 8.77 22.31 -3.75
N LYS A 239 8.87 22.41 -2.42
CA LYS A 239 9.94 21.78 -1.62
C LYS A 239 9.48 20.47 -0.96
N SER A 240 8.27 20.51 -0.39
CA SER A 240 7.75 19.40 0.43
C SER A 240 7.46 18.14 -0.39
N VAL A 241 6.94 18.27 -1.62
CA VAL A 241 6.56 17.12 -2.45
C VAL A 241 7.79 16.33 -2.93
N PRO A 242 8.84 16.93 -3.54
CA PRO A 242 10.02 16.17 -3.93
C PRO A 242 10.74 15.52 -2.74
N GLN A 243 10.78 16.19 -1.59
CA GLN A 243 11.37 15.62 -0.36
C GLN A 243 10.56 14.43 0.15
N ALA A 244 9.23 14.54 0.16
CA ALA A 244 8.35 13.47 0.59
C ALA A 244 8.44 12.27 -0.35
N ILE A 245 8.48 12.44 -1.66
CA ILE A 245 8.65 11.38 -2.66
C ILE A 245 9.94 10.59 -2.39
N LYS A 246 11.09 11.27 -2.29
CA LYS A 246 12.37 10.61 -2.01
C LYS A 246 12.34 9.85 -0.68
N ALA A 247 11.83 10.48 0.38
CA ALA A 247 11.77 9.88 1.71
C ALA A 247 10.85 8.65 1.76
N THR A 248 9.68 8.72 1.10
CA THR A 248 8.72 7.63 1.04
C THR A 248 9.26 6.47 0.22
N PHE A 249 9.80 6.74 -0.96
CA PHE A 249 10.24 5.69 -1.87
C PHE A 249 11.30 4.78 -1.24
N TRP A 250 12.38 5.35 -0.69
CA TRP A 250 13.45 4.56 -0.08
C TRP A 250 12.96 3.73 1.11
N ARG A 251 12.04 4.27 1.91
CA ARG A 251 11.43 3.54 3.03
C ARG A 251 10.59 2.37 2.52
N LEU A 252 9.73 2.60 1.53
CA LEU A 252 8.91 1.54 0.94
C LEU A 252 9.76 0.45 0.28
N LEU A 253 10.80 0.83 -0.47
CA LEU A 253 11.67 -0.13 -1.13
C LEU A 253 12.33 -1.07 -0.11
N VAL A 254 12.91 -0.51 0.95
CA VAL A 254 13.54 -1.31 2.03
C VAL A 254 12.51 -2.19 2.72
N MET A 255 11.33 -1.65 3.03
CA MET A 255 10.27 -2.39 3.71
C MET A 255 9.71 -3.50 2.83
N PHE A 256 9.44 -3.24 1.54
CA PHE A 256 8.88 -4.24 0.64
C PHE A 256 9.89 -5.34 0.31
N ILE A 257 11.11 -4.98 -0.10
CA ILE A 257 12.15 -5.96 -0.39
C ILE A 257 12.50 -6.76 0.87
N GLY A 258 12.64 -6.11 2.02
CA GLY A 258 12.89 -6.78 3.30
C GLY A 258 11.78 -7.78 3.64
N THR A 259 10.52 -7.36 3.56
CA THR A 259 9.37 -8.23 3.84
C THR A 259 9.30 -9.42 2.87
N ILE A 260 9.39 -9.16 1.56
CA ILE A 260 9.34 -10.22 0.53
C ILE A 260 10.48 -11.20 0.71
N SER A 261 11.69 -10.72 1.02
CA SER A 261 12.83 -11.59 1.30
C SER A 261 12.58 -12.50 2.52
N ILE A 262 12.10 -11.92 3.62
CA ILE A 262 11.77 -12.69 4.84
C ILE A 262 10.71 -13.76 4.53
N ILE A 263 9.62 -13.40 3.84
CA ILE A 263 8.55 -14.35 3.48
C ILE A 263 9.11 -15.47 2.59
N ALA A 264 9.92 -15.12 1.58
CA ALA A 264 10.49 -16.06 0.63
C ALA A 264 11.44 -17.08 1.27
N PHE A 265 12.16 -16.69 2.33
CA PHE A 265 13.01 -17.59 3.09
C PHE A 265 12.24 -18.45 4.10
N LEU A 266 11.28 -17.84 4.82
CA LEU A 266 10.60 -18.51 5.93
C LEU A 266 9.57 -19.54 5.46
N PHE A 267 8.86 -19.26 4.36
CA PHE A 267 7.69 -20.04 3.98
C PHE A 267 7.90 -20.80 2.67
N PRO A 268 7.54 -22.10 2.65
CA PRO A 268 7.43 -22.85 1.41
C PRO A 268 6.38 -22.22 0.47
N ARG A 269 6.67 -22.24 -0.83
CA ARG A 269 5.79 -21.70 -1.87
C ARG A 269 4.36 -22.26 -1.79
N ASP A 270 4.23 -23.54 -1.44
CA ASP A 270 2.96 -24.26 -1.49
C ASP A 270 1.93 -23.78 -0.45
N ILE A 271 2.40 -23.15 0.64
CA ILE A 271 1.51 -22.61 1.68
C ILE A 271 1.20 -21.13 1.45
N LEU A 272 1.95 -20.45 0.58
CA LEU A 272 1.73 -19.06 0.24
C LEU A 272 0.61 -18.93 -0.81
N GLY A 273 -0.20 -17.89 -0.70
CA GLY A 273 -1.29 -17.64 -1.63
C GLY A 273 -2.43 -18.65 -1.57
N LEU A 274 -2.45 -19.54 -0.57
CA LEU A 274 -3.61 -20.38 -0.31
C LEU A 274 -4.79 -19.48 0.02
N LYS A 275 -5.89 -19.68 -0.68
CA LYS A 275 -7.12 -18.93 -0.46
C LYS A 275 -7.90 -19.55 0.70
N THR A 276 -8.45 -18.69 1.56
CA THR A 276 -9.48 -19.11 2.52
C THR A 276 -10.70 -19.61 1.77
N SER A 277 -11.65 -20.25 2.47
CA SER A 277 -12.98 -20.64 1.91
C SER A 277 -13.68 -19.48 1.21
N GLU A 278 -13.39 -18.26 1.62
CA GLU A 278 -13.96 -17.01 1.10
C GLU A 278 -13.15 -16.37 -0.06
N GLY A 279 -12.11 -17.07 -0.54
CA GLY A 279 -11.34 -16.65 -1.71
C GLY A 279 -10.26 -15.58 -1.47
N VAL A 280 -10.05 -15.15 -0.24
CA VAL A 280 -8.96 -14.22 0.13
C VAL A 280 -7.71 -15.02 0.50
N SER A 281 -6.54 -14.59 0.01
CA SER A 281 -5.27 -15.24 0.35
C SER A 281 -4.91 -15.02 1.82
N THR A 282 -4.42 -16.07 2.47
CA THR A 282 -3.92 -15.98 3.84
C THR A 282 -2.72 -15.04 3.90
N SER A 283 -2.74 -14.11 4.84
CA SER A 283 -1.65 -13.15 5.03
C SER A 283 -0.37 -13.85 5.53
N PRO A 284 0.78 -13.69 4.86
CA PRO A 284 2.06 -14.22 5.36
C PRO A 284 2.46 -13.66 6.73
N PHE A 285 1.97 -12.47 7.07
CA PHE A 285 2.18 -11.88 8.38
C PHE A 285 1.47 -12.69 9.47
N ILE A 286 0.22 -13.10 9.24
CA ILE A 286 -0.52 -13.96 10.18
C ILE A 286 0.21 -15.30 10.34
N LEU A 287 0.68 -15.90 9.22
CA LEU A 287 1.41 -17.17 9.25
C LEU A 287 2.68 -17.12 10.12
N LEU A 288 3.47 -16.03 10.04
CA LEU A 288 4.66 -15.89 10.89
C LEU A 288 4.30 -15.88 12.36
N PHE A 289 3.33 -15.05 12.76
CA PHE A 289 2.94 -14.93 14.15
C PHE A 289 2.23 -16.18 14.69
N GLN A 290 1.57 -16.97 13.83
CA GLN A 290 1.07 -18.29 14.17
C GLN A 290 2.19 -19.26 14.51
N GLN A 291 3.27 -19.26 13.71
CA GLN A 291 4.43 -20.15 13.96
C GLN A 291 5.21 -19.80 15.21
N LEU A 292 5.21 -18.52 15.61
CA LEU A 292 5.90 -18.06 16.82
C LEU A 292 5.26 -18.57 18.12
N ASN A 293 4.02 -19.04 18.05
CA ASN A 293 3.24 -19.58 19.18
C ASN A 293 3.24 -18.70 20.44
N ILE A 294 3.36 -17.37 20.25
CA ILE A 294 3.28 -16.39 21.35
C ILE A 294 1.80 -16.11 21.61
N PRO A 295 1.33 -16.23 22.87
CA PRO A 295 -0.07 -15.97 23.21
C PRO A 295 -0.54 -14.58 22.71
N TYR A 296 -1.77 -14.52 22.17
CA TYR A 296 -2.44 -13.30 21.69
C TYR A 296 -1.79 -12.57 20.50
N THR A 297 -0.64 -13.01 19.98
CA THR A 297 0.01 -12.30 18.85
C THR A 297 -0.78 -12.42 17.55
N GLN A 298 -1.47 -13.54 17.33
CA GLN A 298 -2.33 -13.71 16.15
C GLN A 298 -3.45 -12.68 16.12
N GLU A 299 -4.13 -12.48 17.24
CA GLU A 299 -5.21 -11.52 17.38
C GLU A 299 -4.71 -10.09 17.23
N ILE A 300 -3.59 -9.77 17.81
CA ILE A 300 -2.96 -8.45 17.68
C ILE A 300 -2.62 -8.18 16.21
N ILE A 301 -2.00 -9.13 15.51
CA ILE A 301 -1.62 -8.91 14.10
C ILE A 301 -2.84 -8.82 13.19
N ARG A 302 -3.91 -9.58 13.45
CA ARG A 302 -5.18 -9.46 12.72
C ARG A 302 -5.79 -8.07 12.88
N ILE A 303 -5.86 -7.55 14.11
CA ILE A 303 -6.34 -6.18 14.39
C ILE A 303 -5.48 -5.16 13.64
N VAL A 304 -4.16 -5.30 13.69
CA VAL A 304 -3.24 -4.38 13.01
C VAL A 304 -3.43 -4.44 11.50
N ILE A 305 -3.64 -5.62 10.91
CA ILE A 305 -3.91 -5.74 9.47
C ILE A 305 -5.25 -5.09 9.13
N ILE A 306 -6.31 -5.30 9.90
CA ILE A 306 -7.61 -4.62 9.68
C ILE A 306 -7.42 -3.10 9.73
N ILE A 307 -6.73 -2.58 10.75
CA ILE A 307 -6.41 -1.15 10.86
C ILE A 307 -5.62 -0.69 9.62
N ALA A 308 -4.66 -1.48 9.15
CA ALA A 308 -3.85 -1.15 7.99
C ALA A 308 -4.68 -1.07 6.70
N LEU A 309 -5.61 -2.01 6.50
CA LEU A 309 -6.53 -2.02 5.36
C LEU A 309 -7.48 -0.83 5.40
N LEU A 310 -8.06 -0.53 6.57
CA LEU A 310 -8.97 0.60 6.74
C LEU A 310 -8.28 1.96 6.56
N SER A 311 -7.03 2.10 6.99
CA SER A 311 -6.23 3.28 6.76
C SER A 311 -5.87 3.44 5.27
N SER A 312 -5.51 2.35 4.55
CA SER A 312 -5.34 2.36 3.10
C SER A 312 -6.61 2.80 2.38
N ALA A 313 -7.76 2.22 2.77
CA ALA A 313 -9.06 2.61 2.23
C ALA A 313 -9.39 4.09 2.51
N SER A 314 -9.10 4.60 3.70
CA SER A 314 -9.31 6.00 4.06
C SER A 314 -8.46 6.95 3.19
N ALA A 315 -7.17 6.63 2.99
CA ALA A 315 -6.27 7.38 2.11
C ALA A 315 -6.73 7.32 0.64
N GLY A 316 -7.21 6.16 0.18
CA GLY A 316 -7.77 5.98 -1.15
C GLY A 316 -9.05 6.78 -1.39
N LEU A 317 -9.96 6.80 -0.41
CA LEU A 317 -11.18 7.63 -0.46
C LEU A 317 -10.85 9.12 -0.56
N TYR A 318 -9.83 9.57 0.19
CA TYR A 318 -9.31 10.93 0.08
C TYR A 318 -8.81 11.21 -1.35
N GLY A 319 -7.94 10.35 -1.91
CA GLY A 319 -7.40 10.51 -3.27
C GLY A 319 -8.49 10.52 -4.35
N ALA A 320 -9.42 9.55 -4.30
CA ALA A 320 -10.54 9.44 -5.23
C ALA A 320 -11.46 10.67 -5.18
N SER A 321 -11.81 11.14 -3.98
CA SER A 321 -12.69 12.31 -3.80
C SER A 321 -12.04 13.62 -4.31
N ARG A 322 -10.72 13.79 -4.12
CA ARG A 322 -9.98 14.93 -4.66
C ARG A 322 -9.96 14.93 -6.18
N MET A 323 -9.81 13.76 -6.79
CA MET A 323 -9.83 13.63 -8.26
C MET A 323 -11.22 14.00 -8.82
N LEU A 324 -12.32 13.52 -8.23
CA LEU A 324 -13.67 13.90 -8.64
C LEU A 324 -13.91 15.40 -8.50
N TRP A 325 -13.45 15.99 -7.39
CA TRP A 325 -13.58 17.42 -7.17
C TRP A 325 -12.82 18.24 -8.22
N ALA A 326 -11.60 17.81 -8.57
CA ALA A 326 -10.81 18.46 -9.60
C ALA A 326 -11.48 18.37 -10.98
N MET A 327 -11.96 17.17 -11.38
CA MET A 327 -12.71 17.00 -12.62
C MET A 327 -13.96 17.89 -12.69
N SER A 328 -14.69 18.04 -11.59
CA SER A 328 -15.90 18.90 -11.56
C SER A 328 -15.60 20.37 -11.79
N LYS A 329 -14.37 20.83 -11.54
CA LYS A 329 -13.94 22.22 -11.79
C LYS A 329 -13.37 22.45 -13.18
N GLU A 330 -12.74 21.44 -13.76
CA GLU A 330 -12.04 21.56 -15.03
C GLU A 330 -12.98 21.37 -16.23
N TYR A 331 -14.04 20.57 -16.07
CA TYR A 331 -14.94 20.17 -17.17
C TYR A 331 -16.36 20.75 -17.03
N HIS A 332 -16.52 21.77 -16.20
CA HIS A 332 -17.68 22.66 -16.16
C HIS A 332 -17.28 24.05 -16.66
#